data_515a89432f7d096ad8caf8dc18b919b8
#
_entry.id   515a89432f7d096ad8caf8dc18b919b8
#
_cell.length_a   1.000
_cell.length_b   1.000
_cell.length_c   1.000
_cell.angle_alpha   90.00
_cell.angle_beta   90.00
_cell.angle_gamma   90.00
#
_symmetry.space_group_name_H-M   'P 1'
#
loop_
_entity.id
_entity.type
_entity.pdbx_description
1 polymer ?
#
loop_
_entity_poly.entity_id
_entity_poly.type
_entity_poly.pdbx_seq_one_letter_code
_entity_poly.pdbx_strand_id
1 'polypeptide(L)'
;MGDGFEHRAAGFLLKKELTYFSKVSYLILGRTRFPTKVITFSLPQALDNPKRPFLAILGGAKVADKIQLIENMLDKVDEMIIGGGMAFTFRKIMDNMAIGTSLYDEEGAKTVPSILEKAKAKGVKLHFPVDFVTGDKFAENAAVGAATVEGGIPDGWMGLDCGPKSSAIFAEVIGRAKVVVWNGPAGVFEFEAFAKGTRALMDSVVALTNAGGITIIGGGDTATCAAKYNTEDKVSHVSTGGGASLELLEGKLLPGVAALSPLPAQV
;
A
#
# COMPACT_ATOMS: atom_id res chain seq x y z
N MET A 1 -25.50 -13.31 4.15
CA MET A 1 -26.36 -12.81 5.23
C MET A 1 -27.12 -11.62 4.69
N GLY A 2 -28.41 -11.62 4.67
CA GLY A 2 -29.25 -10.53 4.16
C GLY A 2 -30.40 -10.99 3.27
N ASP A 3 -30.45 -12.27 2.91
CA ASP A 3 -31.56 -12.82 2.17
C ASP A 3 -32.75 -12.91 3.10
N GLY A 4 -33.90 -12.38 2.67
CA GLY A 4 -35.16 -12.35 3.45
C GLY A 4 -35.47 -11.02 4.15
N PHE A 5 -34.60 -9.98 4.01
CA PHE A 5 -34.89 -8.64 4.53
C PHE A 5 -35.28 -7.69 3.41
N GLU A 6 -36.29 -6.87 3.66
CA GLU A 6 -36.78 -5.86 2.72
C GLU A 6 -35.70 -4.75 2.49
N HIS A 7 -34.95 -4.45 3.54
CA HIS A 7 -33.82 -3.50 3.48
C HIS A 7 -32.53 -4.14 3.99
N ARG A 8 -31.45 -3.98 3.25
CA ARG A 8 -30.12 -4.48 3.58
C ARG A 8 -29.21 -3.31 3.87
N ALA A 9 -28.69 -3.22 5.09
CA ALA A 9 -27.84 -2.13 5.55
C ALA A 9 -26.45 -2.63 5.98
N ALA A 10 -25.45 -1.77 5.83
CA ALA A 10 -24.10 -2.05 6.31
C ALA A 10 -24.05 -2.03 7.85
N GLY A 11 -23.39 -3.01 8.45
CA GLY A 11 -23.02 -2.97 9.86
C GLY A 11 -21.97 -1.87 10.15
N PHE A 12 -21.74 -1.59 11.45
CA PHE A 12 -20.85 -0.51 11.88
C PHE A 12 -19.42 -0.63 11.33
N LEU A 13 -18.84 -1.83 11.23
CA LEU A 13 -17.52 -2.07 10.67
C LEU A 13 -17.46 -1.71 9.18
N LEU A 14 -18.40 -2.24 8.39
CA LEU A 14 -18.48 -1.94 6.97
C LEU A 14 -18.80 -0.46 6.72
N LYS A 15 -19.62 0.16 7.58
CA LYS A 15 -19.89 1.60 7.53
C LYS A 15 -18.64 2.42 7.74
N LYS A 16 -17.76 2.01 8.67
CA LYS A 16 -16.48 2.69 8.94
C LYS A 16 -15.56 2.62 7.73
N GLU A 17 -15.39 1.44 7.14
CA GLU A 17 -14.62 1.23 5.90
C GLU A 17 -15.17 2.09 4.76
N LEU A 18 -16.47 1.99 4.49
CA LEU A 18 -17.13 2.79 3.46
C LEU A 18 -16.96 4.30 3.69
N THR A 19 -17.03 4.77 4.95
CA THR A 19 -16.88 6.19 5.28
C THR A 19 -15.47 6.69 4.99
N TYR A 20 -14.43 5.91 5.26
CA TYR A 20 -13.05 6.35 5.00
C TYR A 20 -12.70 6.28 3.52
N PHE A 21 -13.10 5.24 2.81
CA PHE A 21 -12.95 5.19 1.36
C PHE A 21 -13.77 6.27 0.65
N SER A 22 -14.93 6.67 1.19
CA SER A 22 -15.72 7.79 0.67
C SER A 22 -15.15 9.16 1.06
N LYS A 23 -14.47 9.32 2.20
CA LYS A 23 -13.79 10.59 2.56
C LYS A 23 -12.70 10.98 1.59
N VAL A 24 -12.00 10.02 1.02
CA VAL A 24 -11.06 10.28 -0.08
C VAL A 24 -11.79 10.95 -1.25
N SER A 25 -13.00 10.54 -1.57
CA SER A 25 -13.88 11.17 -2.58
C SER A 25 -14.41 12.55 -2.16
N TYR A 26 -14.84 12.70 -0.90
CA TYR A 26 -15.52 13.90 -0.42
C TYR A 26 -14.62 15.13 -0.34
N LEU A 27 -13.34 14.95 -0.04
CA LEU A 27 -12.33 16.01 -0.05
C LEU A 27 -12.06 16.56 -1.45
N ILE A 28 -12.51 15.87 -2.48
CA ILE A 28 -12.30 16.16 -3.91
C ILE A 28 -13.38 17.08 -4.47
N LEU A 29 -14.62 16.93 -4.01
CA LEU A 29 -15.79 17.61 -4.59
C LEU A 29 -16.06 19.02 -4.05
N GLY A 30 -15.13 19.64 -3.29
CA GLY A 30 -15.20 21.03 -2.83
C GLY A 30 -16.58 21.44 -2.29
N ARG A 31 -16.62 21.80 -1.00
CA ARG A 31 -17.70 22.52 -0.30
C ARG A 31 -19.02 22.71 -1.07
N THR A 32 -19.85 21.69 -1.12
CA THR A 32 -21.27 21.88 -1.25
C THR A 32 -21.94 21.40 0.02
N ARG A 33 -22.67 22.33 0.65
CA ARG A 33 -23.43 22.19 1.88
C ARG A 33 -24.59 21.23 1.61
N PHE A 34 -24.42 19.93 1.91
CA PHE A 34 -25.55 19.00 1.91
C PHE A 34 -25.68 18.32 3.27
N PRO A 35 -26.91 18.20 3.82
CA PRO A 35 -27.19 17.48 5.05
C PRO A 35 -26.87 16.01 4.86
N THR A 36 -26.55 15.35 5.95
CA THR A 36 -26.16 13.96 6.11
C THR A 36 -27.05 12.99 5.28
N LYS A 37 -26.88 12.95 3.97
CA LYS A 37 -27.42 11.89 3.12
C LYS A 37 -26.41 10.76 3.14
N VAL A 38 -26.84 9.61 3.66
CA VAL A 38 -26.14 8.36 3.46
C VAL A 38 -26.08 8.14 1.95
N ILE A 39 -24.91 8.20 1.40
CA ILE A 39 -24.71 8.14 -0.04
C ILE A 39 -24.56 6.66 -0.39
N THR A 40 -25.42 6.16 -1.25
CA THR A 40 -25.19 4.93 -1.98
C THR A 40 -23.98 5.13 -2.87
N PHE A 41 -22.80 4.73 -2.40
CA PHE A 41 -21.60 4.81 -3.20
C PHE A 41 -21.37 3.51 -3.95
N SER A 42 -21.28 3.63 -5.24
CA SER A 42 -20.44 2.75 -6.02
C SER A 42 -18.98 3.10 -5.68
N LEU A 43 -18.31 2.22 -4.97
CA LEU A 43 -16.93 2.30 -4.50
C LEU A 43 -15.85 2.62 -5.58
N PRO A 44 -16.06 2.35 -6.88
CA PRO A 44 -15.17 2.83 -7.92
C PRO A 44 -14.94 4.33 -7.92
N GLN A 45 -15.95 5.13 -7.54
CA GLN A 45 -15.85 6.60 -7.58
C GLN A 45 -14.96 7.20 -6.47
N ALA A 46 -14.69 6.47 -5.38
CA ALA A 46 -13.89 6.99 -4.27
C ALA A 46 -12.41 7.17 -4.62
N LEU A 47 -11.91 6.45 -5.60
CA LEU A 47 -10.54 6.52 -6.09
C LEU A 47 -10.43 7.26 -7.44
N ASP A 48 -11.55 7.76 -7.99
CA ASP A 48 -11.58 8.30 -9.34
C ASP A 48 -11.06 9.74 -9.47
N ASN A 49 -10.95 10.49 -8.36
CA ASN A 49 -10.38 11.84 -8.40
C ASN A 49 -9.73 12.26 -7.06
N PRO A 50 -8.67 11.58 -6.58
CA PRO A 50 -8.01 11.88 -5.31
C PRO A 50 -7.28 13.22 -5.33
N LYS A 51 -7.11 13.85 -4.16
CA LYS A 51 -6.17 14.96 -4.00
C LYS A 51 -4.78 14.51 -4.42
N ARG A 52 -4.12 15.34 -5.23
CA ARG A 52 -2.81 14.99 -5.78
C ARG A 52 -1.69 15.77 -5.09
N PRO A 53 -0.49 15.22 -4.98
CA PRO A 53 -0.10 13.88 -5.44
C PRO A 53 -0.73 12.73 -4.64
N PHE A 54 -1.15 11.67 -5.35
CA PHE A 54 -1.62 10.43 -4.76
C PHE A 54 -0.52 9.36 -4.85
N LEU A 55 -0.12 8.82 -3.71
CA LEU A 55 0.95 7.85 -3.57
C LEU A 55 0.38 6.48 -3.15
N ALA A 56 0.82 5.43 -3.83
CA ALA A 56 0.69 4.05 -3.35
C ALA A 56 2.02 3.56 -2.76
N ILE A 57 1.99 2.91 -1.60
CA ILE A 57 3.12 2.19 -1.03
C ILE A 57 2.75 0.71 -1.04
N LEU A 58 3.48 -0.09 -1.79
CA LEU A 58 3.24 -1.51 -1.95
C LEU A 58 4.48 -2.29 -1.51
N GLY A 59 4.29 -3.16 -0.53
CA GLY A 59 5.28 -4.11 -0.05
C GLY A 59 4.75 -5.54 -0.15
N GLY A 60 5.57 -6.50 0.24
CA GLY A 60 5.21 -7.91 0.23
C GLY A 60 6.29 -8.78 -0.38
N ALA A 61 6.06 -10.10 -0.37
CA ALA A 61 7.06 -11.07 -0.79
C ALA A 61 7.14 -11.23 -2.31
N LYS A 62 6.00 -11.31 -3.00
CA LYS A 62 5.91 -11.68 -4.42
C LYS A 62 5.16 -10.64 -5.26
N VAL A 63 5.67 -10.40 -6.46
CA VAL A 63 5.02 -9.55 -7.48
C VAL A 63 3.72 -10.18 -7.95
N ALA A 64 3.72 -11.50 -8.21
CA ALA A 64 2.56 -12.24 -8.70
C ALA A 64 1.31 -12.05 -7.82
N ASP A 65 1.49 -12.02 -6.49
CA ASP A 65 0.40 -11.86 -5.54
C ASP A 65 -0.21 -10.44 -5.57
N LYS A 66 0.49 -9.48 -6.16
CA LYS A 66 0.12 -8.05 -6.17
C LYS A 66 -0.07 -7.45 -7.56
N ILE A 67 0.07 -8.25 -8.63
CA ILE A 67 -0.02 -7.74 -10.02
C ILE A 67 -1.31 -6.93 -10.22
N GLN A 68 -2.45 -7.51 -9.86
CA GLN A 68 -3.75 -6.86 -10.04
C GLN A 68 -3.84 -5.52 -9.27
N LEU A 69 -3.30 -5.48 -8.06
CA LEU A 69 -3.24 -4.28 -7.26
C LEU A 69 -2.31 -3.23 -7.88
N ILE A 70 -1.10 -3.63 -8.31
CA ILE A 70 -0.13 -2.75 -8.96
C ILE A 70 -0.75 -2.14 -10.22
N GLU A 71 -1.28 -2.97 -11.11
CA GLU A 71 -1.87 -2.52 -12.38
C GLU A 71 -3.03 -1.55 -12.19
N ASN A 72 -3.89 -1.83 -11.21
CA ASN A 72 -5.03 -0.97 -10.93
C ASN A 72 -4.62 0.36 -10.28
N MET A 73 -3.59 0.33 -9.41
CA MET A 73 -3.05 1.54 -8.80
C MET A 73 -2.32 2.42 -9.83
N LEU A 74 -1.66 1.86 -10.84
CA LEU A 74 -1.03 2.62 -11.92
C LEU A 74 -2.03 3.48 -12.72
N ASP A 75 -3.30 3.13 -12.73
CA ASP A 75 -4.35 3.95 -13.36
C ASP A 75 -4.83 5.12 -12.47
N LYS A 76 -4.43 5.15 -11.20
CA LYS A 76 -5.00 6.05 -10.17
C LYS A 76 -4.00 6.97 -9.50
N VAL A 77 -2.74 6.53 -9.36
CA VAL A 77 -1.73 7.25 -8.57
C VAL A 77 -0.79 8.08 -9.43
N ASP A 78 -0.12 9.05 -8.81
CA ASP A 78 0.95 9.82 -9.44
C ASP A 78 2.32 9.19 -9.19
N GLU A 79 2.47 8.58 -8.02
CA GLU A 79 3.73 7.96 -7.60
C GLU A 79 3.45 6.63 -6.89
N MET A 80 4.41 5.70 -6.98
CA MET A 80 4.32 4.41 -6.30
C MET A 80 5.66 4.02 -5.72
N ILE A 81 5.68 3.65 -4.44
CA ILE A 81 6.82 3.01 -3.78
C ILE A 81 6.59 1.50 -3.84
N ILE A 82 7.58 0.77 -4.35
CA ILE A 82 7.60 -0.70 -4.36
C ILE A 82 8.73 -1.16 -3.45
N GLY A 83 8.36 -1.81 -2.36
CA GLY A 83 9.27 -2.30 -1.32
C GLY A 83 9.06 -3.78 -1.00
N GLY A 84 9.67 -4.23 0.11
CA GLY A 84 9.59 -5.62 0.54
C GLY A 84 10.34 -6.59 -0.39
N GLY A 85 10.06 -7.88 -0.25
CA GLY A 85 10.71 -8.93 -1.03
C GLY A 85 10.49 -8.81 -2.53
N MET A 86 9.35 -8.28 -2.98
CA MET A 86 9.09 -8.10 -4.41
C MET A 86 10.02 -7.07 -5.07
N ALA A 87 10.61 -6.15 -4.32
CA ALA A 87 11.58 -5.19 -4.85
C ALA A 87 12.81 -5.85 -5.47
N PHE A 88 13.22 -7.01 -4.94
CA PHE A 88 14.37 -7.76 -5.48
C PHE A 88 14.07 -8.34 -6.87
N THR A 89 12.83 -8.77 -7.11
CA THR A 89 12.40 -9.19 -8.45
C THR A 89 12.49 -8.05 -9.45
N PHE A 90 12.01 -6.86 -9.09
CA PHE A 90 12.14 -5.66 -9.92
C PHE A 90 13.60 -5.30 -10.15
N ARG A 91 14.43 -5.23 -9.10
CA ARG A 91 15.85 -4.86 -9.19
C ARG A 91 16.66 -5.84 -10.04
N LYS A 92 16.36 -7.14 -9.93
CA LYS A 92 17.00 -8.15 -10.78
C LYS A 92 16.66 -7.97 -12.26
N ILE A 93 15.41 -7.65 -12.58
CA ILE A 93 14.98 -7.47 -13.98
C ILE A 93 15.44 -6.12 -14.55
N MET A 94 15.37 -5.03 -13.75
CA MET A 94 15.69 -3.68 -14.22
C MET A 94 17.19 -3.43 -14.33
N ASP A 95 17.93 -3.85 -13.31
CA ASP A 95 19.33 -3.48 -13.10
C ASP A 95 20.29 -4.67 -13.19
N ASN A 96 19.77 -5.89 -13.42
CA ASN A 96 20.51 -7.15 -13.31
C ASN A 96 21.26 -7.29 -11.97
N MET A 97 20.67 -6.73 -10.89
CA MET A 97 21.26 -6.73 -9.56
C MET A 97 21.46 -8.17 -9.06
N ALA A 98 22.64 -8.46 -8.49
CA ALA A 98 22.86 -9.68 -7.72
C ALA A 98 22.05 -9.61 -6.42
N ILE A 99 21.13 -10.54 -6.21
CA ILE A 99 20.18 -10.51 -5.09
C ILE A 99 20.49 -11.58 -4.01
N GLY A 100 21.59 -12.33 -4.14
CA GLY A 100 21.96 -13.42 -3.23
C GLY A 100 20.83 -14.44 -3.12
N THR A 101 20.46 -14.77 -1.89
CA THR A 101 19.34 -15.67 -1.56
C THR A 101 18.04 -14.92 -1.26
N SER A 102 17.95 -13.64 -1.62
CA SER A 102 16.72 -12.84 -1.48
C SER A 102 15.56 -13.44 -2.27
N LEU A 103 14.35 -13.09 -1.87
CA LEU A 103 13.14 -13.53 -2.57
C LEU A 103 13.18 -13.12 -4.05
N TYR A 104 12.94 -14.10 -4.91
CA TYR A 104 12.77 -13.90 -6.35
C TYR A 104 11.51 -14.61 -6.83
N ASP A 105 10.66 -13.86 -7.51
CA ASP A 105 9.39 -14.36 -8.05
C ASP A 105 9.51 -14.52 -9.57
N GLU A 106 9.77 -15.76 -10.03
CA GLU A 106 9.95 -16.06 -11.46
C GLU A 106 8.70 -15.76 -12.29
N GLU A 107 7.50 -16.02 -11.76
CA GLU A 107 6.25 -15.74 -12.47
C GLU A 107 5.99 -14.23 -12.50
N GLY A 108 6.14 -13.56 -11.38
CA GLY A 108 6.02 -12.11 -11.31
C GLY A 108 7.06 -11.37 -12.16
N ALA A 109 8.27 -11.92 -12.29
CA ALA A 109 9.34 -11.34 -13.12
C ALA A 109 8.93 -11.16 -14.59
N LYS A 110 8.09 -12.06 -15.12
CA LYS A 110 7.57 -12.00 -16.50
C LYS A 110 6.68 -10.77 -16.73
N THR A 111 6.06 -10.26 -15.68
CA THR A 111 5.14 -9.11 -15.75
C THR A 111 5.82 -7.77 -15.47
N VAL A 112 7.03 -7.78 -14.91
CA VAL A 112 7.77 -6.55 -14.57
C VAL A 112 7.91 -5.61 -15.77
N PRO A 113 8.32 -6.06 -16.98
CA PRO A 113 8.43 -5.17 -18.13
C PRO A 113 7.13 -4.46 -18.48
N SER A 114 6.00 -5.17 -18.49
CA SER A 114 4.69 -4.58 -18.79
C SER A 114 4.23 -3.58 -17.74
N ILE A 115 4.53 -3.84 -16.46
CA ILE A 115 4.28 -2.90 -15.36
C ILE A 115 5.07 -1.61 -15.56
N LEU A 116 6.36 -1.71 -15.91
CA LEU A 116 7.23 -0.56 -16.15
C LEU A 116 6.75 0.27 -17.35
N GLU A 117 6.37 -0.40 -18.44
CA GLU A 117 5.79 0.26 -19.62
C GLU A 117 4.48 0.98 -19.29
N LYS A 118 3.58 0.31 -18.57
CA LYS A 118 2.31 0.92 -18.13
C LYS A 118 2.57 2.13 -17.25
N ALA A 119 3.47 2.04 -16.28
CA ALA A 119 3.84 3.17 -15.42
C ALA A 119 4.34 4.36 -16.25
N LYS A 120 5.23 4.10 -17.21
CA LYS A 120 5.75 5.13 -18.13
C LYS A 120 4.63 5.75 -18.96
N ALA A 121 3.77 4.94 -19.55
CA ALA A 121 2.65 5.40 -20.39
C ALA A 121 1.64 6.24 -19.58
N LYS A 122 1.44 5.94 -18.30
CA LYS A 122 0.56 6.68 -17.39
C LYS A 122 1.24 7.86 -16.71
N GLY A 123 2.55 8.04 -16.87
CA GLY A 123 3.33 9.09 -16.20
C GLY A 123 3.51 8.87 -14.70
N VAL A 124 3.32 7.64 -14.22
CA VAL A 124 3.49 7.28 -12.80
C VAL A 124 4.96 7.10 -12.48
N LYS A 125 5.45 7.78 -11.43
CA LYS A 125 6.82 7.64 -10.96
C LYS A 125 6.94 6.45 -10.01
N LEU A 126 7.76 5.48 -10.36
CA LEU A 126 8.06 4.32 -9.51
C LEU A 126 9.32 4.58 -8.69
N HIS A 127 9.26 4.28 -7.41
CA HIS A 127 10.36 4.40 -6.46
C HIS A 127 10.68 3.02 -5.87
N PHE A 128 11.94 2.64 -5.96
CA PHE A 128 12.45 1.36 -5.47
C PHE A 128 13.57 1.60 -4.47
N PRO A 129 13.83 0.65 -3.53
CA PRO A 129 14.97 0.74 -2.64
C PRO A 129 16.28 0.79 -3.44
N VAL A 130 17.22 1.65 -3.00
CA VAL A 130 18.56 1.80 -3.59
C VAL A 130 19.66 1.20 -2.72
N ASP A 131 19.33 0.93 -1.46
CA ASP A 131 20.18 0.24 -0.50
C ASP A 131 19.33 -0.68 0.39
N PHE A 132 19.97 -1.67 0.99
CA PHE A 132 19.31 -2.76 1.68
C PHE A 132 20.03 -3.10 2.98
N VAL A 133 19.28 -3.49 3.99
CA VAL A 133 19.77 -4.21 5.16
C VAL A 133 19.67 -5.70 4.87
N THR A 134 20.79 -6.41 5.00
CA THR A 134 20.89 -7.82 4.63
C THR A 134 21.11 -8.70 5.86
N GLY A 135 20.68 -9.94 5.78
CA GLY A 135 20.94 -10.98 6.77
C GLY A 135 21.57 -12.21 6.12
N ASP A 136 22.36 -12.96 6.88
CA ASP A 136 22.93 -14.24 6.45
C ASP A 136 21.90 -15.39 6.49
N LYS A 137 20.75 -15.16 7.14
CA LYS A 137 19.62 -16.07 7.25
C LYS A 137 18.34 -15.33 7.61
N PHE A 138 17.19 -15.97 7.41
CA PHE A 138 15.90 -15.45 7.85
C PHE A 138 15.64 -15.81 9.31
N ALA A 139 16.21 -15.04 10.24
CA ALA A 139 16.07 -15.26 11.68
C ALA A 139 16.34 -13.95 12.46
N GLU A 140 15.79 -13.85 13.66
CA GLU A 140 16.00 -12.69 14.53
C GLU A 140 17.49 -12.50 14.92
N ASN A 141 18.22 -13.61 15.06
CA ASN A 141 19.64 -13.62 15.39
C ASN A 141 20.57 -13.70 14.15
N ALA A 142 20.10 -13.26 12.99
CA ALA A 142 20.91 -13.21 11.79
C ALA A 142 22.03 -12.18 11.93
N ALA A 143 23.18 -12.46 11.32
CA ALA A 143 24.21 -11.46 11.13
C ALA A 143 23.67 -10.36 10.19
N VAL A 144 23.92 -9.09 10.53
CA VAL A 144 23.41 -7.94 9.79
C VAL A 144 24.47 -7.37 8.90
N GLY A 145 24.16 -7.20 7.63
CA GLY A 145 25.00 -6.54 6.64
C GLY A 145 24.25 -5.42 5.90
N ALA A 146 24.92 -4.85 4.92
CA ALA A 146 24.34 -3.84 4.04
C ALA A 146 24.74 -4.09 2.59
N ALA A 147 23.86 -3.72 1.66
CA ALA A 147 24.11 -3.80 0.23
C ALA A 147 23.54 -2.58 -0.50
N THR A 148 24.04 -2.31 -1.70
CA THR A 148 23.48 -1.32 -2.62
C THR A 148 23.08 -2.00 -3.93
N VAL A 149 22.34 -1.29 -4.78
CA VAL A 149 21.95 -1.83 -6.09
C VAL A 149 23.20 -2.14 -6.93
N GLU A 150 24.20 -1.25 -6.93
CA GLU A 150 25.43 -1.40 -7.70
C GLU A 150 26.32 -2.54 -7.17
N GLY A 151 26.41 -2.68 -5.82
CA GLY A 151 27.23 -3.70 -5.19
C GLY A 151 26.61 -5.08 -5.18
N GLY A 152 25.28 -5.13 -5.28
CA GLY A 152 24.51 -6.36 -5.14
C GLY A 152 24.51 -6.92 -3.71
N ILE A 153 23.72 -7.96 -3.50
CA ILE A 153 23.69 -8.75 -2.25
C ILE A 153 24.60 -9.96 -2.45
N PRO A 154 25.56 -10.21 -1.55
CA PRO A 154 26.49 -11.33 -1.66
C PRO A 154 25.79 -12.70 -1.65
N ASP A 155 26.43 -13.68 -2.24
CA ASP A 155 25.97 -15.07 -2.17
C ASP A 155 25.85 -15.53 -0.72
N GLY A 156 24.76 -16.27 -0.44
CA GLY A 156 24.45 -16.74 0.91
C GLY A 156 23.78 -15.67 1.80
N TRP A 157 23.70 -14.41 1.38
CA TRP A 157 22.99 -13.34 2.07
C TRP A 157 21.67 -13.03 1.40
N MET A 158 20.74 -12.45 2.15
CA MET A 158 19.43 -12.00 1.65
C MET A 158 19.10 -10.59 2.13
N GLY A 159 18.38 -9.84 1.30
CA GLY A 159 17.83 -8.56 1.71
C GLY A 159 16.58 -8.76 2.58
N LEU A 160 16.56 -8.09 3.73
CA LEU A 160 15.49 -8.22 4.72
C LEU A 160 14.80 -6.89 5.05
N ASP A 161 15.42 -5.75 4.73
CA ASP A 161 14.80 -4.42 4.88
C ASP A 161 15.41 -3.44 3.86
N CYS A 162 14.74 -2.32 3.64
CA CYS A 162 15.34 -1.21 2.91
C CYS A 162 16.34 -0.44 3.79
N GLY A 163 17.39 0.07 3.17
CA GLY A 163 18.43 0.79 3.87
C GLY A 163 18.08 2.27 4.17
N PRO A 164 19.00 2.98 4.85
CA PRO A 164 18.75 4.35 5.28
C PRO A 164 18.62 5.35 4.13
N LYS A 165 19.33 5.16 3.00
CA LYS A 165 19.19 6.00 1.81
C LYS A 165 17.82 5.84 1.18
N SER A 166 17.35 4.60 1.06
CA SER A 166 16.01 4.28 0.59
C SER A 166 14.94 4.90 1.48
N SER A 167 15.10 4.78 2.80
CA SER A 167 14.18 5.37 3.78
C SER A 167 14.10 6.90 3.64
N ALA A 168 15.23 7.58 3.41
CA ALA A 168 15.25 9.02 3.18
C ALA A 168 14.51 9.41 1.89
N ILE A 169 14.77 8.71 0.78
CA ILE A 169 14.05 8.93 -0.49
C ILE A 169 12.54 8.71 -0.31
N PHE A 170 12.15 7.64 0.37
CA PHE A 170 10.74 7.34 0.59
C PHE A 170 10.08 8.38 1.49
N ALA A 171 10.78 8.90 2.50
CA ALA A 171 10.27 9.97 3.34
C ALA A 171 9.99 11.25 2.54
N GLU A 172 10.85 11.63 1.59
CA GLU A 172 10.60 12.75 0.69
C GLU A 172 9.37 12.53 -0.20
N VAL A 173 9.23 11.32 -0.76
CA VAL A 173 8.09 10.95 -1.60
C VAL A 173 6.79 11.00 -0.81
N ILE A 174 6.78 10.45 0.41
CA ILE A 174 5.64 10.48 1.31
C ILE A 174 5.30 11.93 1.71
N GLY A 175 6.30 12.72 2.08
CA GLY A 175 6.13 14.08 2.58
C GLY A 175 5.46 15.05 1.59
N ARG A 176 5.60 14.83 0.27
CA ARG A 176 4.93 15.65 -0.76
C ARG A 176 3.55 15.15 -1.17
N ALA A 177 3.17 13.91 -0.77
CA ALA A 177 1.86 13.36 -1.08
C ALA A 177 0.72 14.11 -0.38
N LYS A 178 -0.49 13.98 -0.92
CA LYS A 178 -1.73 14.44 -0.28
C LYS A 178 -2.61 13.27 0.16
N VAL A 179 -2.49 12.16 -0.53
CA VAL A 179 -3.16 10.91 -0.22
C VAL A 179 -2.13 9.79 -0.31
N VAL A 180 -2.13 8.92 0.69
CA VAL A 180 -1.31 7.70 0.71
C VAL A 180 -2.21 6.50 0.95
N VAL A 181 -2.02 5.47 0.14
CA VAL A 181 -2.54 4.13 0.40
C VAL A 181 -1.34 3.20 0.55
N TRP A 182 -1.25 2.52 1.68
CA TRP A 182 -0.13 1.62 1.99
C TRP A 182 -0.60 0.19 2.22
N ASN A 183 -0.02 -0.75 1.48
CA ASN A 183 -0.30 -2.18 1.59
C ASN A 183 0.97 -3.02 1.49
N GLY A 184 1.38 -3.61 2.60
CA GLY A 184 2.56 -4.46 2.74
C GLY A 184 3.78 -3.72 3.29
N PRO A 185 4.50 -4.32 4.26
CA PRO A 185 5.70 -3.74 4.85
C PRO A 185 6.86 -3.69 3.86
N ALA A 186 7.83 -2.81 4.12
CA ALA A 186 9.03 -2.66 3.30
C ALA A 186 10.15 -3.63 3.68
N GLY A 187 10.09 -4.22 4.87
CA GLY A 187 11.06 -5.17 5.41
C GLY A 187 10.42 -6.18 6.35
N VAL A 188 11.24 -7.05 6.92
CA VAL A 188 10.84 -8.07 7.90
C VAL A 188 10.72 -7.40 9.27
N PHE A 189 9.64 -6.67 9.45
CA PHE A 189 9.40 -5.83 10.63
C PHE A 189 9.22 -6.62 11.93
N GLU A 190 9.02 -7.93 11.83
CA GLU A 190 8.94 -8.85 12.96
C GLU A 190 10.25 -8.91 13.71
N PHE A 191 11.39 -8.84 13.02
CA PHE A 191 12.73 -8.87 13.57
C PHE A 191 13.27 -7.45 13.72
N GLU A 192 13.64 -7.04 14.94
CA GLU A 192 14.04 -5.68 15.26
C GLU A 192 15.19 -5.15 14.40
N ALA A 193 16.15 -6.03 14.07
CA ALA A 193 17.29 -5.69 13.21
C ALA A 193 16.90 -5.28 11.79
N PHE A 194 15.75 -5.75 11.30
CA PHE A 194 15.24 -5.58 9.93
C PHE A 194 13.91 -4.80 9.88
N ALA A 195 13.58 -4.06 10.95
CA ALA A 195 12.35 -3.32 11.10
C ALA A 195 12.49 -1.81 10.83
N LYS A 196 13.72 -1.30 10.73
CA LYS A 196 14.01 0.14 10.69
C LYS A 196 13.44 0.84 9.46
N GLY A 197 13.52 0.20 8.29
CA GLY A 197 12.96 0.74 7.06
C GLY A 197 11.44 0.85 7.12
N THR A 198 10.76 -0.22 7.53
CA THR A 198 9.30 -0.20 7.72
C THR A 198 8.88 0.83 8.77
N ARG A 199 9.65 0.97 9.87
CA ARG A 199 9.42 1.98 10.89
C ARG A 199 9.55 3.40 10.36
N ALA A 200 10.59 3.67 9.57
CA ALA A 200 10.81 4.99 8.97
C ALA A 200 9.67 5.40 8.01
N LEU A 201 9.14 4.42 7.24
CA LEU A 201 7.96 4.66 6.41
C LEU A 201 6.73 5.00 7.28
N MET A 202 6.51 4.26 8.36
CA MET A 202 5.39 4.52 9.28
C MET A 202 5.49 5.91 9.90
N ASP A 203 6.66 6.29 10.38
CA ASP A 203 6.89 7.61 10.98
C ASP A 203 6.62 8.73 9.95
N SER A 204 7.01 8.52 8.68
CA SER A 204 6.74 9.47 7.59
C SER A 204 5.26 9.57 7.24
N VAL A 205 4.54 8.45 7.26
CA VAL A 205 3.09 8.41 7.03
C VAL A 205 2.33 9.11 8.17
N VAL A 206 2.75 8.91 9.41
CA VAL A 206 2.21 9.63 10.59
C VAL A 206 2.48 11.13 10.47
N ALA A 207 3.70 11.53 10.09
CA ALA A 207 4.04 12.95 9.88
C ALA A 207 3.17 13.59 8.80
N LEU A 208 2.92 12.90 7.69
CA LEU A 208 2.00 13.36 6.65
C LEU A 208 0.57 13.52 7.17
N THR A 209 0.09 12.58 7.99
CA THR A 209 -1.25 12.68 8.59
C THR A 209 -1.37 13.93 9.46
N ASN A 210 -0.37 14.18 10.29
CA ASN A 210 -0.31 15.37 11.15
C ASN A 210 -0.27 16.68 10.34
N ALA A 211 0.31 16.64 9.14
CA ALA A 211 0.32 17.75 8.18
C ALA A 211 -0.99 17.89 7.38
N GLY A 212 -2.02 17.09 7.69
CA GLY A 212 -3.33 17.14 7.04
C GLY A 212 -3.46 16.30 5.78
N GLY A 213 -2.50 15.41 5.50
CA GLY A 213 -2.62 14.38 4.47
C GLY A 213 -3.60 13.29 4.86
N ILE A 214 -4.08 12.55 3.88
CA ILE A 214 -4.95 11.40 4.08
C ILE A 214 -4.13 10.14 3.92
N THR A 215 -4.11 9.31 4.95
CA THR A 215 -3.29 8.09 4.99
C THR A 215 -4.15 6.89 5.32
N ILE A 216 -4.15 5.91 4.43
CA ILE A 216 -4.94 4.68 4.55
C ILE A 216 -3.96 3.51 4.56
N ILE A 217 -3.98 2.75 5.64
CA ILE A 217 -3.23 1.51 5.78
C ILE A 217 -4.17 0.34 5.51
N GLY A 218 -3.78 -0.56 4.62
CA GLY A 218 -4.52 -1.76 4.26
C GLY A 218 -3.66 -3.01 4.30
N GLY A 219 -4.30 -4.14 4.51
CA GLY A 219 -3.64 -5.45 4.62
C GLY A 219 -3.22 -5.81 6.04
N GLY A 220 -3.31 -7.11 6.36
CA GLY A 220 -3.06 -7.62 7.71
C GLY A 220 -1.68 -7.28 8.24
N ASP A 221 -0.63 -7.51 7.46
CA ASP A 221 0.75 -7.26 7.88
C ASP A 221 1.01 -5.78 8.16
N THR A 222 0.47 -4.88 7.32
CA THR A 222 0.63 -3.44 7.52
C THR A 222 -0.17 -2.95 8.72
N ALA A 223 -1.36 -3.49 8.95
CA ALA A 223 -2.14 -3.22 10.16
C ALA A 223 -1.40 -3.72 11.42
N THR A 224 -0.77 -4.89 11.35
CA THR A 224 0.08 -5.42 12.42
C THR A 224 1.29 -4.50 12.68
N CYS A 225 1.92 -3.94 11.64
CA CYS A 225 2.96 -2.91 11.80
C CYS A 225 2.42 -1.68 12.53
N ALA A 226 1.24 -1.17 12.14
CA ALA A 226 0.63 0.00 12.77
C ALA A 226 0.35 -0.25 14.26
N ALA A 227 -0.14 -1.43 14.62
CA ALA A 227 -0.36 -1.85 16.00
C ALA A 227 0.97 -1.98 16.77
N LYS A 228 1.97 -2.69 16.21
CA LYS A 228 3.31 -2.86 16.81
C LYS A 228 3.95 -1.52 17.16
N TYR A 229 3.76 -0.51 16.31
CA TYR A 229 4.35 0.81 16.49
C TYR A 229 3.43 1.81 17.21
N ASN A 230 2.25 1.40 17.70
CA ASN A 230 1.26 2.25 18.36
C ASN A 230 0.91 3.48 17.51
N THR A 231 0.57 3.25 16.23
CA THR A 231 0.29 4.32 15.25
C THR A 231 -1.09 4.21 14.63
N GLU A 232 -1.93 3.27 15.05
CA GLU A 232 -3.26 3.03 14.48
C GLU A 232 -4.18 4.26 14.59
N ASP A 233 -4.07 5.02 15.68
CA ASP A 233 -4.79 6.26 15.94
C ASP A 233 -4.11 7.52 15.33
N LYS A 234 -2.89 7.37 14.79
CA LYS A 234 -2.08 8.45 14.23
C LYS A 234 -2.13 8.53 12.70
N VAL A 235 -2.84 7.63 12.07
CA VAL A 235 -3.12 7.62 10.63
C VAL A 235 -4.62 7.86 10.39
N SER A 236 -4.99 8.23 9.18
CA SER A 236 -6.39 8.53 8.89
C SER A 236 -7.29 7.31 9.00
N HIS A 237 -6.80 6.14 8.57
CA HIS A 237 -7.53 4.89 8.64
C HIS A 237 -6.61 3.67 8.59
N VAL A 238 -6.88 2.68 9.43
CA VAL A 238 -6.32 1.34 9.33
C VAL A 238 -7.45 0.39 8.98
N SER A 239 -7.37 -0.21 7.79
CA SER A 239 -8.32 -1.22 7.38
C SER A 239 -7.91 -2.59 7.91
N THR A 240 -8.73 -3.15 8.75
CA THR A 240 -8.60 -4.51 9.26
C THR A 240 -9.36 -5.52 8.40
N GLY A 241 -10.04 -5.04 7.37
CA GLY A 241 -10.90 -5.83 6.46
C GLY A 241 -10.15 -6.80 5.53
N GLY A 242 -8.82 -6.97 5.71
CA GLY A 242 -8.00 -7.95 5.00
C GLY A 242 -8.23 -7.95 3.48
N GLY A 243 -8.73 -9.07 2.94
CA GLY A 243 -8.99 -9.25 1.51
C GLY A 243 -9.98 -8.25 0.92
N ALA A 244 -11.02 -7.86 1.66
CA ALA A 244 -12.04 -6.93 1.14
C ALA A 244 -11.46 -5.55 0.79
N SER A 245 -10.54 -5.01 1.60
CA SER A 245 -9.89 -3.74 1.30
C SER A 245 -8.94 -3.85 0.12
N LEU A 246 -8.23 -4.98 -0.01
CA LEU A 246 -7.40 -5.28 -1.17
C LEU A 246 -8.24 -5.40 -2.44
N GLU A 247 -9.31 -6.20 -2.39
CA GLU A 247 -10.24 -6.36 -3.52
C GLU A 247 -10.82 -5.04 -3.98
N LEU A 248 -11.08 -4.13 -3.04
CA LEU A 248 -11.53 -2.78 -3.35
C LEU A 248 -10.45 -1.95 -4.07
N LEU A 249 -9.22 -1.99 -3.59
CA LEU A 249 -8.08 -1.33 -4.22
C LEU A 249 -7.74 -1.96 -5.58
N GLU A 250 -8.00 -3.26 -5.74
CA GLU A 250 -7.93 -3.99 -7.00
C GLU A 250 -9.10 -3.67 -7.96
N GLY A 251 -10.04 -2.83 -7.54
CA GLY A 251 -11.20 -2.43 -8.37
C GLY A 251 -12.30 -3.48 -8.44
N LYS A 252 -12.27 -4.50 -7.58
CA LYS A 252 -13.32 -5.53 -7.50
C LYS A 252 -14.56 -5.00 -6.80
N LEU A 253 -15.72 -5.36 -7.31
CA LEU A 253 -16.98 -5.10 -6.64
C LEU A 253 -17.14 -6.06 -5.46
N LEU A 254 -17.12 -5.52 -4.25
CA LEU A 254 -17.31 -6.35 -3.05
C LEU A 254 -18.74 -6.89 -2.98
N PRO A 255 -18.92 -8.21 -2.89
CA PRO A 255 -20.28 -8.81 -2.83
C PRO A 255 -21.12 -8.25 -1.68
N GLY A 256 -20.50 -7.99 -0.52
CA GLY A 256 -21.18 -7.40 0.63
C GLY A 256 -21.65 -5.97 0.39
N VAL A 257 -20.95 -5.21 -0.46
CA VAL A 257 -21.34 -3.85 -0.85
C VAL A 257 -22.40 -3.88 -1.94
N ALA A 258 -22.22 -4.75 -2.94
CA ALA A 258 -23.20 -4.93 -4.02
C ALA A 258 -24.56 -5.41 -3.52
N ALA A 259 -24.59 -6.14 -2.41
CA ALA A 259 -25.80 -6.63 -1.79
C ALA A 259 -26.56 -5.60 -0.92
N LEU A 260 -26.00 -4.39 -0.71
CA LEU A 260 -26.69 -3.35 0.05
C LEU A 260 -27.84 -2.75 -0.76
N SER A 261 -28.97 -2.52 -0.10
CA SER A 261 -30.11 -1.84 -0.71
C SER A 261 -29.79 -0.38 -0.97
N PRO A 262 -30.26 0.21 -2.09
CA PRO A 262 -30.21 1.65 -2.27
C PRO A 262 -31.01 2.34 -1.15
N LEU A 263 -30.57 3.52 -0.75
CA LEU A 263 -31.34 4.30 0.21
C LEU A 263 -32.73 4.61 -0.36
N PRO A 264 -33.79 4.53 0.46
CA PRO A 264 -35.08 5.00 0.06
C PRO A 264 -34.95 6.50 -0.33
N ALA A 265 -35.54 6.86 -1.47
CA ALA A 265 -35.66 8.26 -1.86
C ALA A 265 -36.37 8.99 -0.72
N GLN A 266 -35.75 10.04 -0.20
CA GLN A 266 -36.45 10.92 0.76
C GLN A 266 -37.56 11.63 -0.02
N VAL A 267 -38.79 11.37 0.38
CA VAL A 267 -39.99 12.08 -0.05
C VAL A 267 -40.00 13.48 0.54
#